data_55ffe9e3fe2d03e7a4bf8245884a34af
#
_entry.id   55ffe9e3fe2d03e7a4bf8245884a34af
#
_cell.length_a   1.000
_cell.length_b   1.000
_cell.length_c   1.000
_cell.angle_alpha   90.00
_cell.angle_beta   90.00
_cell.angle_gamma   90.00
#
_symmetry.space_group_name_H-M   'P 1'
#
loop_
_entity.id
_entity.type
_entity.pdbx_description
1 polymer ?
#
loop_
_entity_poly.entity_id
_entity_poly.type
_entity_poly.pdbx_seq_one_letter_code
_entity_poly.pdbx_strand_id
1 'polypeptide(L)'
;MNLEEIDYLQKVQRYMMTMRPVFQPHALFSDETANYVEPMEPMPGETVTIRFRAGLNNVDSVFLISGSRKLLMDYEKTEGRFDYYTVKVEMTEEIFRYYFEVCAGKISCFYNKRGVSRDLQEYYSFAIAPGFRTPDWAKGAVMYQIYTDRFYNGDPTNDVEDREYYYIGDGSSRVRDWYKYPEFMGIREFYGGDLQGVLDKMDYLEDLGVEVIYFNPIFVSPSNHKYDIQDYDSVDPHLGKIVNDGGECLAPWDNDNT
;
A
#
# COMPACT_ATOMS: atom_id res chain seq x y z
N MET A 1 51.99 0.55 -32.80
CA MET A 1 50.85 1.41 -33.19
C MET A 1 51.45 2.58 -33.91
N ASN A 2 51.13 2.79 -35.20
CA ASN A 2 51.62 3.89 -35.96
C ASN A 2 50.84 5.19 -35.69
N LEU A 3 51.33 6.34 -36.19
CA LEU A 3 50.68 7.64 -35.95
C LEU A 3 49.28 7.73 -36.54
N GLU A 4 49.00 7.04 -37.63
CA GLU A 4 47.68 6.99 -38.25
C GLU A 4 46.65 6.19 -37.42
N GLU A 5 47.08 5.08 -36.81
CA GLU A 5 46.26 4.30 -35.90
C GLU A 5 45.92 5.11 -34.62
N ILE A 6 46.87 5.88 -34.11
CA ILE A 6 46.65 6.77 -32.94
C ILE A 6 45.63 7.86 -33.30
N ASP A 7 45.77 8.51 -34.46
CA ASP A 7 44.82 9.54 -34.90
C ASP A 7 43.43 8.99 -35.15
N TYR A 8 43.33 7.79 -35.75
CA TYR A 8 42.07 7.09 -35.92
C TYR A 8 41.38 6.79 -34.59
N LEU A 9 42.12 6.22 -33.62
CA LEU A 9 41.59 5.91 -32.30
C LEU A 9 41.12 7.16 -31.55
N GLN A 10 41.87 8.28 -31.65
CA GLN A 10 41.49 9.57 -31.06
C GLN A 10 40.21 10.12 -31.72
N LYS A 11 40.05 10.00 -33.03
CA LYS A 11 38.82 10.40 -33.73
C LYS A 11 37.63 9.54 -33.32
N VAL A 12 37.83 8.23 -33.21
CA VAL A 12 36.78 7.30 -32.74
C VAL A 12 36.38 7.64 -31.28
N GLN A 13 37.36 7.88 -30.42
CA GLN A 13 37.12 8.23 -29.04
C GLN A 13 36.36 9.57 -28.90
N ARG A 14 36.74 10.60 -29.66
CA ARG A 14 36.01 11.87 -29.72
C ARG A 14 34.58 11.65 -30.22
N TYR A 15 34.38 10.86 -31.28
CA TYR A 15 33.07 10.55 -31.82
C TYR A 15 32.21 9.84 -30.77
N MET A 16 32.76 8.83 -30.07
CA MET A 16 32.07 8.12 -29.01
C MET A 16 31.67 9.03 -27.83
N MET A 17 32.56 10.02 -27.48
CA MET A 17 32.24 11.00 -26.45
C MET A 17 31.12 11.97 -26.84
N THR A 18 30.93 12.19 -28.14
CA THR A 18 29.84 13.03 -28.66
C THR A 18 28.55 12.25 -28.95
N MET A 19 28.61 10.91 -28.96
CA MET A 19 27.43 10.09 -29.14
C MET A 19 26.55 10.15 -27.90
N ARG A 20 25.32 10.53 -28.12
CA ARG A 20 24.32 10.47 -27.08
C ARG A 20 24.08 9.01 -26.66
N PRO A 21 23.99 8.68 -25.38
CA PRO A 21 23.62 7.34 -24.92
C PRO A 21 22.28 6.90 -25.54
N VAL A 22 22.15 5.61 -25.84
CA VAL A 22 20.87 5.04 -26.25
C VAL A 22 19.83 5.31 -25.17
N PHE A 23 18.65 5.74 -25.55
CA PHE A 23 17.55 6.03 -24.63
C PHE A 23 17.26 4.83 -23.71
N GLN A 24 17.29 5.07 -22.41
CA GLN A 24 17.15 4.07 -21.35
C GLN A 24 15.86 4.29 -20.56
N PRO A 25 14.74 3.74 -20.98
CA PRO A 25 13.45 3.95 -20.33
C PRO A 25 13.43 3.47 -18.88
N HIS A 26 14.22 2.46 -18.51
CA HIS A 26 14.34 1.97 -17.14
C HIS A 26 15.09 2.94 -16.19
N ALA A 27 15.76 3.95 -16.72
CA ALA A 27 16.41 4.99 -15.93
C ALA A 27 15.43 6.12 -15.53
N LEU A 28 14.28 6.20 -16.19
CA LEU A 28 13.24 7.17 -15.87
C LEU A 28 12.57 6.79 -14.56
N PHE A 29 12.43 7.77 -13.67
CA PHE A 29 11.78 7.51 -12.38
C PHE A 29 11.28 8.80 -11.72
N SER A 30 10.12 8.72 -11.13
CA SER A 30 9.56 9.62 -10.13
C SER A 30 8.53 8.85 -9.32
N ASP A 31 8.28 9.28 -8.10
CA ASP A 31 7.24 8.74 -7.23
C ASP A 31 6.64 9.86 -6.35
N GLU A 32 5.85 9.48 -5.36
CA GLU A 32 5.21 10.41 -4.43
C GLU A 32 5.97 10.52 -3.08
N THR A 33 7.23 10.05 -3.01
CA THR A 33 8.07 10.18 -1.81
C THR A 33 8.69 11.57 -1.67
N ALA A 34 9.19 11.89 -0.48
CA ALA A 34 9.87 13.17 -0.20
C ALA A 34 11.08 13.44 -1.10
N ASN A 35 11.67 12.43 -1.72
CA ASN A 35 12.76 12.61 -2.67
C ASN A 35 12.31 13.28 -3.97
N TYR A 36 11.03 13.07 -4.34
CA TYR A 36 10.47 13.53 -5.61
C TYR A 36 9.34 14.55 -5.46
N VAL A 37 8.69 14.64 -4.29
CA VAL A 37 7.61 15.59 -3.99
C VAL A 37 7.87 16.28 -2.65
N GLU A 38 8.09 17.58 -2.64
CA GLU A 38 8.43 18.33 -1.43
C GLU A 38 7.73 19.70 -1.38
N PRO A 39 6.90 19.95 -0.34
CA PRO A 39 6.48 19.01 0.70
C PRO A 39 5.54 17.91 0.16
N MET A 40 5.51 16.75 0.84
CA MET A 40 4.65 15.62 0.45
C MET A 40 3.16 15.86 0.76
N GLU A 41 2.88 16.62 1.79
CA GLU A 41 1.54 16.95 2.28
C GLU A 41 1.35 18.49 2.30
N PRO A 42 1.24 19.13 1.11
CA PRO A 42 1.16 20.56 1.04
C PRO A 42 -0.22 21.09 1.44
N MET A 43 -0.25 22.30 1.96
CA MET A 43 -1.49 23.05 2.11
C MET A 43 -1.84 23.81 0.82
N PRO A 44 -3.11 24.16 0.58
CA PRO A 44 -3.47 25.10 -0.48
C PRO A 44 -2.67 26.41 -0.36
N GLY A 45 -2.17 26.92 -1.49
CA GLY A 45 -1.30 28.10 -1.55
C GLY A 45 0.18 27.80 -1.36
N GLU A 46 0.56 26.62 -0.92
CA GLU A 46 1.97 26.23 -0.84
C GLU A 46 2.53 25.82 -2.20
N THR A 47 3.82 26.02 -2.37
CA THR A 47 4.55 25.62 -3.57
C THR A 47 5.20 24.27 -3.35
N VAL A 48 4.87 23.29 -4.20
CA VAL A 48 5.48 21.95 -4.21
C VAL A 48 6.56 21.89 -5.28
N THR A 49 7.70 21.36 -4.90
CA THR A 49 8.80 21.00 -5.82
C THR A 49 8.61 19.54 -6.24
N ILE A 50 8.42 19.32 -7.54
CA ILE A 50 8.28 17.98 -8.11
C ILE A 50 9.54 17.66 -8.90
N ARG A 51 10.12 16.47 -8.67
CA ARG A 51 11.35 16.00 -9.30
C ARG A 51 11.11 14.82 -10.22
N PHE A 52 11.98 14.70 -11.21
CA PHE A 52 12.01 13.56 -12.12
C PHE A 52 13.46 13.15 -12.38
N ARG A 53 13.73 11.87 -12.42
CA ARG A 53 15.06 11.31 -12.70
C ARG A 53 15.11 10.68 -14.09
N ALA A 54 16.19 10.91 -14.82
CA ALA A 54 16.50 10.26 -16.07
C ALA A 54 17.94 9.72 -16.07
N GLY A 55 18.30 8.91 -17.07
CA GLY A 55 19.71 8.52 -17.24
C GLY A 55 20.59 9.72 -17.60
N LEU A 56 21.87 9.67 -17.23
CA LEU A 56 22.84 10.71 -17.54
C LEU A 56 22.86 11.05 -19.04
N ASN A 57 22.64 12.31 -19.38
CA ASN A 57 22.59 12.82 -20.75
C ASN A 57 21.70 11.99 -21.69
N ASN A 58 20.55 11.52 -21.19
CA ASN A 58 19.72 10.53 -21.89
C ASN A 58 18.41 11.08 -22.45
N VAL A 59 17.97 12.26 -21.97
CA VAL A 59 16.72 12.91 -22.41
C VAL A 59 16.97 14.35 -22.87
N ASP A 60 16.14 14.88 -23.78
CA ASP A 60 16.24 16.28 -24.25
C ASP A 60 15.44 17.20 -23.35
N SER A 61 14.27 16.74 -22.94
CA SER A 61 13.35 17.51 -22.11
C SER A 61 12.42 16.59 -21.35
N VAL A 62 12.01 17.06 -20.19
CA VAL A 62 10.98 16.44 -19.35
C VAL A 62 9.90 17.51 -19.13
N PHE A 63 8.67 17.14 -19.30
CA PHE A 63 7.53 17.99 -19.05
C PHE A 63 6.64 17.35 -17.96
N LEU A 64 6.18 18.16 -17.03
CA LEU A 64 5.07 17.81 -16.17
C LEU A 64 3.77 18.25 -16.83
N ILE A 65 2.82 17.33 -16.95
CA ILE A 65 1.51 17.57 -17.54
C ILE A 65 0.43 17.46 -16.46
N SER A 66 -0.43 18.45 -16.38
CA SER A 66 -1.61 18.46 -15.50
C SER A 66 -2.79 19.10 -16.23
N GLY A 67 -3.79 18.31 -16.60
CA GLY A 67 -4.87 18.75 -17.45
C GLY A 67 -4.33 19.35 -18.76
N SER A 68 -4.68 20.60 -19.07
CA SER A 68 -4.18 21.32 -20.24
C SER A 68 -2.82 22.00 -20.06
N ARG A 69 -2.27 21.98 -18.86
CA ARG A 69 -0.98 22.64 -18.54
C ARG A 69 0.18 21.71 -18.88
N LYS A 70 1.14 22.21 -19.64
CA LYS A 70 2.41 21.52 -19.95
C LYS A 70 3.55 22.40 -19.46
N LEU A 71 4.24 21.95 -18.42
CA LEU A 71 5.33 22.68 -17.74
C LEU A 71 6.66 22.02 -18.07
N LEU A 72 7.57 22.74 -18.69
CA LEU A 72 8.95 22.29 -18.87
C LEU A 72 9.62 22.20 -17.51
N MET A 73 10.28 21.07 -17.23
CA MET A 73 11.07 20.91 -16.03
C MET A 73 12.51 21.39 -16.26
N ASP A 74 13.03 22.10 -15.28
CA ASP A 74 14.42 22.59 -15.31
C ASP A 74 15.36 21.48 -14.85
N TYR A 75 16.56 21.44 -15.47
CA TYR A 75 17.64 20.60 -14.98
C TYR A 75 18.07 21.08 -13.59
N GLU A 76 18.12 20.16 -12.61
CA GLU A 76 18.50 20.46 -11.23
C GLU A 76 19.96 20.07 -10.96
N LYS A 77 20.30 18.81 -11.20
CA LYS A 77 21.64 18.24 -10.89
C LYS A 77 21.88 16.93 -11.61
N THR A 78 23.15 16.53 -11.64
CA THR A 78 23.57 15.16 -11.92
C THR A 78 24.06 14.49 -10.64
N GLU A 79 23.64 13.28 -10.38
CA GLU A 79 24.10 12.46 -9.27
C GLU A 79 24.34 11.02 -9.74
N GLY A 80 25.61 10.58 -9.68
CA GLY A 80 26.02 9.29 -10.18
C GLY A 80 25.79 9.13 -11.69
N ARG A 81 24.88 8.26 -12.07
CA ARG A 81 24.53 7.97 -13.49
C ARG A 81 23.18 8.58 -13.89
N PHE A 82 22.68 9.54 -13.12
CA PHE A 82 21.34 10.10 -13.34
C PHE A 82 21.35 11.62 -13.34
N ASP A 83 20.51 12.17 -14.22
CA ASP A 83 20.16 13.58 -14.26
C ASP A 83 18.79 13.76 -13.59
N TYR A 84 18.66 14.82 -12.80
CA TYR A 84 17.45 15.20 -12.10
C TYR A 84 16.87 16.48 -12.68
N TYR A 85 15.58 16.48 -12.86
CA TYR A 85 14.79 17.60 -13.35
C TYR A 85 13.78 18.01 -12.29
N THR A 86 13.46 19.30 -12.22
CA THR A 86 12.58 19.85 -11.21
C THR A 86 11.61 20.86 -11.79
N VAL A 87 10.42 20.97 -11.17
CA VAL A 87 9.46 22.04 -11.43
C VAL A 87 8.77 22.40 -10.14
N LYS A 88 8.43 23.68 -9.98
CA LYS A 88 7.66 24.20 -8.85
C LYS A 88 6.24 24.48 -9.28
N VAL A 89 5.28 24.01 -8.47
CA VAL A 89 3.85 24.15 -8.73
C VAL A 89 3.18 24.66 -7.46
N GLU A 90 2.45 25.75 -7.58
CA GLU A 90 1.58 26.25 -6.49
C GLU A 90 0.31 25.39 -6.42
N MET A 91 -0.02 24.92 -5.23
CA MET A 91 -1.17 24.08 -4.97
C MET A 91 -2.43 24.91 -4.76
N THR A 92 -3.54 24.44 -5.34
CA THR A 92 -4.88 24.97 -5.09
C THR A 92 -5.62 24.09 -4.06
N GLU A 93 -6.91 24.30 -3.84
CA GLU A 93 -7.75 23.43 -3.02
C GLU A 93 -8.10 22.11 -3.71
N GLU A 94 -7.89 22.02 -5.03
CA GLU A 94 -8.23 20.85 -5.83
C GLU A 94 -7.10 19.81 -5.83
N ILE A 95 -7.46 18.52 -6.00
CA ILE A 95 -6.48 17.46 -6.17
C ILE A 95 -5.67 17.71 -7.44
N PHE A 96 -4.36 17.89 -7.28
CA PHE A 96 -3.43 18.10 -8.37
C PHE A 96 -3.01 16.76 -8.96
N ARG A 97 -3.53 16.39 -10.16
CA ARG A 97 -3.18 15.18 -10.90
C ARG A 97 -2.18 15.50 -11.99
N TYR A 98 -1.12 14.68 -12.09
CA TYR A 98 -0.05 14.92 -13.08
C TYR A 98 0.60 13.62 -13.54
N TYR A 99 1.26 13.72 -14.66
CA TYR A 99 2.15 12.71 -15.23
C TYR A 99 3.30 13.42 -15.95
N PHE A 100 4.28 12.66 -16.43
CA PHE A 100 5.40 13.25 -17.15
C PHE A 100 5.37 12.84 -18.62
N GLU A 101 5.80 13.76 -19.49
CA GLU A 101 6.14 13.50 -20.88
C GLU A 101 7.65 13.68 -21.03
N VAL A 102 8.33 12.68 -21.59
CA VAL A 102 9.80 12.65 -21.73
C VAL A 102 10.13 12.57 -23.21
N CYS A 103 10.97 13.47 -23.66
CA CYS A 103 11.42 13.53 -25.05
C CYS A 103 12.92 13.20 -25.14
N ALA A 104 13.27 12.33 -26.11
CA ALA A 104 14.66 11.95 -26.41
C ALA A 104 14.84 11.75 -27.91
N GLY A 105 15.34 12.76 -28.62
CA GLY A 105 15.42 12.78 -30.08
C GLY A 105 14.04 12.69 -30.73
N LYS A 106 13.79 11.61 -31.45
CA LYS A 106 12.49 11.34 -32.08
C LYS A 106 11.54 10.51 -31.20
N ILE A 107 11.99 10.16 -29.99
CA ILE A 107 11.20 9.36 -29.05
C ILE A 107 10.46 10.32 -28.12
N SER A 108 9.15 10.11 -27.98
CA SER A 108 8.34 10.67 -26.90
C SER A 108 7.64 9.54 -26.15
N CYS A 109 7.63 9.60 -24.85
CA CYS A 109 6.94 8.64 -23.99
C CYS A 109 6.36 9.33 -22.77
N PHE A 110 5.42 8.66 -22.12
CA PHE A 110 4.80 9.10 -20.88
C PHE A 110 5.32 8.29 -19.70
N TYR A 111 5.33 8.92 -18.52
CA TYR A 111 5.65 8.26 -17.26
C TYR A 111 4.59 8.62 -16.21
N ASN A 112 4.03 7.60 -15.57
CA ASN A 112 3.06 7.69 -14.48
C ASN A 112 3.29 6.56 -13.46
N LYS A 113 2.35 6.30 -12.55
CA LYS A 113 2.45 5.22 -11.53
C LYS A 113 2.69 3.82 -12.11
N ARG A 114 2.36 3.57 -13.38
CA ARG A 114 2.70 2.32 -14.08
C ARG A 114 4.11 2.27 -14.65
N GLY A 115 4.82 3.38 -14.61
CA GLY A 115 6.12 3.53 -15.25
C GLY A 115 6.02 4.08 -16.67
N VAL A 116 6.95 3.70 -17.55
CA VAL A 116 7.06 4.21 -18.91
C VAL A 116 6.07 3.55 -19.85
N SER A 117 5.38 4.35 -20.65
CA SER A 117 4.51 3.86 -21.74
C SER A 117 4.53 4.79 -22.94
N ARG A 118 4.16 4.29 -24.12
CA ARG A 118 3.93 5.11 -25.31
C ARG A 118 2.52 5.67 -25.36
N ASP A 119 1.56 4.93 -24.81
CA ASP A 119 0.16 5.30 -24.74
C ASP A 119 -0.16 5.80 -23.33
N LEU A 120 -0.66 7.03 -23.25
CA LEU A 120 -1.04 7.63 -21.99
C LEU A 120 -2.25 6.90 -21.39
N GLN A 121 -2.13 6.55 -20.10
CA GLN A 121 -3.22 6.01 -19.30
C GLN A 121 -3.43 6.93 -18.09
N GLU A 122 -4.27 7.95 -18.21
CA GLU A 122 -4.47 9.00 -17.22
C GLU A 122 -4.96 8.49 -15.86
N TYR A 123 -5.62 7.32 -15.83
CA TYR A 123 -6.04 6.68 -14.58
C TYR A 123 -4.87 6.45 -13.60
N TYR A 124 -3.67 6.25 -14.12
CA TYR A 124 -2.46 6.04 -13.32
C TYR A 124 -1.64 7.32 -13.09
N SER A 125 -2.22 8.49 -13.27
CA SER A 125 -1.58 9.76 -12.93
C SER A 125 -1.21 9.80 -11.44
N PHE A 126 -0.10 10.47 -11.14
CA PHE A 126 0.22 10.87 -9.77
C PHE A 126 -0.82 11.86 -9.25
N ALA A 127 -0.99 11.95 -7.94
CA ALA A 127 -1.96 12.85 -7.34
C ALA A 127 -1.44 13.41 -6.01
N ILE A 128 -1.53 14.72 -5.87
CA ILE A 128 -1.31 15.43 -4.61
C ILE A 128 -2.66 15.97 -4.16
N ALA A 129 -3.04 15.71 -2.92
CA ALA A 129 -4.26 16.20 -2.30
C ALA A 129 -3.91 17.32 -1.29
N PRO A 130 -3.93 18.60 -1.70
CA PRO A 130 -3.58 19.69 -0.81
C PRO A 130 -4.55 19.77 0.37
N GLY A 131 -4.02 20.06 1.56
CA GLY A 131 -4.81 20.08 2.79
C GLY A 131 -5.04 18.70 3.43
N PHE A 132 -4.71 17.61 2.74
CA PHE A 132 -4.69 16.29 3.37
C PHE A 132 -3.41 16.12 4.20
N ARG A 133 -3.57 15.74 5.46
CA ARG A 133 -2.45 15.48 6.36
C ARG A 133 -2.66 14.16 7.08
N THR A 134 -1.70 13.27 6.95
CA THR A 134 -1.64 12.06 7.78
C THR A 134 -1.29 12.45 9.21
N PRO A 135 -2.03 12.01 10.23
CA PRO A 135 -1.66 12.25 11.62
C PRO A 135 -0.22 11.82 11.90
N ASP A 136 0.52 12.62 12.67
CA ASP A 136 1.93 12.38 12.91
C ASP A 136 2.19 11.04 13.61
N TRP A 137 1.27 10.60 14.48
CA TRP A 137 1.35 9.31 15.17
C TRP A 137 1.26 8.10 14.20
N ALA A 138 0.61 8.27 13.04
CA ALA A 138 0.44 7.19 12.06
C ALA A 138 1.65 7.05 11.12
N LYS A 139 2.50 8.09 11.06
CA LYS A 139 3.67 8.11 10.16
C LYS A 139 4.79 7.21 10.72
N GLY A 140 4.98 6.07 10.09
CA GLY A 140 5.99 5.10 10.48
C GLY A 140 5.58 4.20 11.65
N ALA A 141 4.33 4.28 12.12
CA ALA A 141 3.82 3.44 13.18
C ALA A 141 3.84 1.95 12.79
N VAL A 142 4.26 1.11 13.72
CA VAL A 142 4.20 -0.34 13.58
C VAL A 142 2.78 -0.80 13.84
N MET A 143 2.09 -1.24 12.80
CA MET A 143 0.73 -1.77 12.89
C MET A 143 0.73 -3.29 12.96
N TYR A 144 -0.04 -3.85 13.88
CA TYR A 144 -0.24 -5.29 14.00
C TYR A 144 -1.71 -5.63 13.76
N GLN A 145 -1.99 -6.39 12.70
CA GLN A 145 -3.34 -6.86 12.42
C GLN A 145 -3.64 -8.11 13.24
N ILE A 146 -4.74 -8.10 14.00
CA ILE A 146 -5.17 -9.22 14.84
C ILE A 146 -6.38 -9.91 14.20
N TYR A 147 -6.22 -11.19 13.89
CA TYR A 147 -7.31 -12.12 13.66
C TYR A 147 -7.72 -12.68 15.03
N THR A 148 -8.76 -12.13 15.64
CA THR A 148 -9.05 -12.30 17.07
C THR A 148 -9.23 -13.76 17.46
N ASP A 149 -10.05 -14.53 16.73
CA ASP A 149 -10.26 -15.97 16.97
C ASP A 149 -8.97 -16.79 17.01
N ARG A 150 -7.91 -16.33 16.32
CA ARG A 150 -6.63 -17.04 16.15
C ARG A 150 -5.47 -16.42 16.93
N PHE A 151 -5.74 -15.47 17.81
CA PHE A 151 -4.67 -14.76 18.51
C PHE A 151 -4.37 -15.36 19.90
N TYR A 152 -5.31 -15.32 20.82
CA TYR A 152 -5.19 -15.91 22.14
C TYR A 152 -6.57 -16.01 22.80
N ASN A 153 -6.87 -17.16 23.42
CA ASN A 153 -8.08 -17.38 24.18
C ASN A 153 -7.87 -16.93 25.64
N GLY A 154 -8.48 -15.82 26.04
CA GLY A 154 -8.39 -15.24 27.36
C GLY A 154 -9.54 -15.65 28.30
N ASP A 155 -10.71 -15.92 27.71
CA ASP A 155 -11.91 -16.34 28.47
C ASP A 155 -12.60 -17.54 27.79
N PRO A 156 -12.24 -18.78 28.16
CA PRO A 156 -12.84 -19.98 27.56
C PRO A 156 -14.36 -20.12 27.80
N THR A 157 -14.97 -19.26 28.60
CA THR A 157 -16.42 -19.30 28.87
C THR A 157 -17.25 -18.65 27.76
N ASN A 158 -16.59 -17.91 26.85
CA ASN A 158 -17.22 -17.29 25.69
C ASN A 158 -16.95 -18.06 24.38
N ASP A 159 -16.27 -19.21 24.41
CA ASP A 159 -15.94 -19.99 23.21
C ASP A 159 -17.20 -20.43 22.45
N VAL A 160 -17.14 -20.37 21.12
CA VAL A 160 -18.17 -20.94 20.25
C VAL A 160 -18.21 -22.46 20.39
N GLU A 161 -19.37 -23.03 20.61
CA GLU A 161 -19.57 -24.46 20.75
C GLU A 161 -19.78 -25.17 19.40
N ASP A 162 -19.65 -26.50 19.41
CA ASP A 162 -19.93 -27.32 18.25
C ASP A 162 -21.41 -27.17 17.86
N ARG A 163 -21.66 -26.80 16.57
CA ARG A 163 -23.00 -26.59 15.99
C ARG A 163 -23.82 -25.46 16.64
N GLU A 164 -23.18 -24.46 17.17
CA GLU A 164 -23.84 -23.26 17.67
C GLU A 164 -24.38 -22.38 16.51
N TYR A 165 -23.64 -22.35 15.39
CA TYR A 165 -24.04 -21.65 14.17
C TYR A 165 -24.10 -22.62 13.00
N TYR A 166 -25.01 -22.35 12.04
CA TYR A 166 -24.96 -22.93 10.71
C TYR A 166 -24.45 -21.89 9.72
N TYR A 167 -23.40 -22.22 9.00
CA TYR A 167 -22.77 -21.29 8.07
C TYR A 167 -22.17 -22.03 6.87
N ILE A 168 -22.55 -21.61 5.66
CA ILE A 168 -22.07 -22.19 4.38
C ILE A 168 -22.08 -23.73 4.41
N GLY A 169 -23.27 -24.31 4.61
CA GLY A 169 -23.52 -25.73 4.42
C GLY A 169 -23.19 -26.66 5.59
N ASP A 170 -22.74 -26.14 6.74
CA ASP A 170 -22.44 -26.96 7.93
C ASP A 170 -22.44 -26.15 9.23
N GLY A 171 -22.41 -26.84 10.39
CA GLY A 171 -22.33 -26.22 11.71
C GLY A 171 -20.92 -25.74 12.10
N SER A 172 -20.87 -24.83 13.06
CA SER A 172 -19.63 -24.42 13.73
C SER A 172 -18.92 -25.59 14.40
N SER A 173 -17.62 -25.50 14.55
CA SER A 173 -16.78 -26.51 15.20
C SER A 173 -15.80 -25.82 16.15
N ARG A 174 -15.85 -26.20 17.44
CA ARG A 174 -14.90 -25.75 18.44
C ARG A 174 -13.58 -26.51 18.32
N VAL A 175 -12.47 -25.81 18.12
CA VAL A 175 -11.14 -26.39 18.09
C VAL A 175 -10.59 -26.43 19.52
N ARG A 176 -10.39 -27.65 20.06
CA ARG A 176 -9.93 -27.85 21.45
C ARG A 176 -8.40 -27.94 21.55
N ASP A 177 -7.72 -28.27 20.46
CA ASP A 177 -6.26 -28.25 20.37
C ASP A 177 -5.81 -26.97 19.63
N TRP A 178 -5.34 -25.98 20.37
CA TRP A 178 -4.86 -24.71 19.83
C TRP A 178 -3.78 -24.88 18.77
N TYR A 179 -3.01 -25.95 18.79
CA TYR A 179 -1.94 -26.24 17.83
C TYR A 179 -2.39 -27.04 16.61
N LYS A 180 -3.66 -27.40 16.53
CA LYS A 180 -4.23 -28.00 15.31
C LYS A 180 -4.04 -27.04 14.14
N TYR A 181 -3.56 -27.56 13.00
CA TYR A 181 -3.56 -26.76 11.78
C TYR A 181 -4.99 -26.54 11.29
N PRO A 182 -5.34 -25.28 10.88
CA PRO A 182 -6.63 -25.01 10.28
C PRO A 182 -6.88 -25.85 9.03
N GLU A 183 -8.10 -26.30 8.85
CA GLU A 183 -8.50 -27.00 7.64
C GLU A 183 -8.60 -26.05 6.44
N PHE A 184 -8.50 -26.58 5.24
CA PHE A 184 -8.78 -25.82 4.04
C PHE A 184 -10.26 -25.35 4.10
N MET A 185 -10.49 -24.04 3.93
CA MET A 185 -11.81 -23.43 4.14
C MET A 185 -12.36 -23.58 5.57
N GLY A 186 -11.48 -23.64 6.57
CA GLY A 186 -11.83 -23.76 8.00
C GLY A 186 -12.51 -22.50 8.59
N ILE A 187 -13.45 -21.90 7.85
CA ILE A 187 -14.20 -20.69 8.24
C ILE A 187 -15.19 -20.91 9.40
N ARG A 188 -15.48 -22.18 9.68
CA ARG A 188 -16.38 -22.63 10.77
C ARG A 188 -15.63 -23.18 11.97
N GLU A 189 -14.29 -23.29 11.90
CA GLU A 189 -13.45 -23.73 12.99
C GLU A 189 -13.09 -22.57 13.91
N PHE A 190 -13.61 -22.57 15.12
CA PHE A 190 -13.37 -21.55 16.13
C PHE A 190 -12.29 -22.01 17.13
N TYR A 191 -11.25 -21.20 17.29
CA TYR A 191 -10.17 -21.46 18.24
C TYR A 191 -10.40 -20.75 19.59
N GLY A 192 -11.38 -19.85 19.63
CA GLY A 192 -11.80 -19.18 20.85
C GLY A 192 -10.93 -18.00 21.26
N GLY A 193 -10.10 -17.46 20.34
CA GLY A 193 -9.41 -16.20 20.62
C GLY A 193 -10.41 -15.06 20.77
N ASP A 194 -10.20 -14.19 21.77
CA ASP A 194 -11.12 -13.14 22.19
C ASP A 194 -10.39 -11.81 22.54
N LEU A 195 -11.17 -10.78 22.87
CA LEU A 195 -10.63 -9.48 23.27
C LEU A 195 -9.94 -9.53 24.64
N GLN A 196 -10.33 -10.43 25.53
CA GLN A 196 -9.63 -10.67 26.79
C GLN A 196 -8.23 -11.22 26.51
N GLY A 197 -8.13 -12.16 25.56
CA GLY A 197 -6.86 -12.71 25.12
C GLY A 197 -5.94 -11.67 24.50
N VAL A 198 -6.48 -10.71 23.76
CA VAL A 198 -5.68 -9.59 23.28
C VAL A 198 -5.18 -8.74 24.43
N LEU A 199 -6.04 -8.45 25.42
CA LEU A 199 -5.67 -7.70 26.62
C LEU A 199 -4.57 -8.42 27.40
N ASP A 200 -4.66 -9.73 27.57
CA ASP A 200 -3.66 -10.55 28.26
C ASP A 200 -2.29 -10.58 27.52
N LYS A 201 -2.27 -10.23 26.24
CA LYS A 201 -1.07 -10.18 25.39
C LYS A 201 -0.58 -8.76 25.10
N MET A 202 -1.08 -7.73 25.79
CA MET A 202 -0.64 -6.35 25.58
C MET A 202 0.85 -6.17 25.81
N ASP A 203 1.40 -6.74 26.88
CA ASP A 203 2.84 -6.65 27.15
C ASP A 203 3.68 -7.27 26.01
N TYR A 204 3.22 -8.39 25.44
CA TYR A 204 3.87 -9.00 24.28
C TYR A 204 3.84 -8.08 23.05
N LEU A 205 2.72 -7.41 22.81
CA LEU A 205 2.59 -6.47 21.68
C LEU A 205 3.45 -5.22 21.89
N GLU A 206 3.53 -4.73 23.13
CA GLU A 206 4.40 -3.60 23.51
C GLU A 206 5.88 -3.97 23.34
N ASP A 207 6.32 -5.13 23.83
CA ASP A 207 7.69 -5.63 23.66
C ASP A 207 8.07 -5.83 22.19
N LEU A 208 7.09 -6.18 21.34
CA LEU A 208 7.27 -6.27 19.89
C LEU A 208 7.38 -4.90 19.21
N GLY A 209 7.09 -3.81 19.92
CA GLY A 209 7.10 -2.45 19.39
C GLY A 209 5.86 -2.07 18.58
N VAL A 210 4.72 -2.72 18.85
CA VAL A 210 3.45 -2.40 18.19
C VAL A 210 2.90 -1.09 18.75
N GLU A 211 2.60 -0.15 17.88
CA GLU A 211 2.02 1.15 18.21
C GLU A 211 0.54 1.26 17.86
N VAL A 212 0.09 0.43 16.90
CA VAL A 212 -1.31 0.43 16.44
C VAL A 212 -1.79 -1.01 16.28
N ILE A 213 -2.92 -1.32 16.91
CA ILE A 213 -3.64 -2.58 16.70
C ILE A 213 -4.75 -2.36 15.69
N TYR A 214 -4.78 -3.20 14.65
CA TYR A 214 -5.85 -3.27 13.67
C TYR A 214 -6.58 -4.60 13.80
N PHE A 215 -7.81 -4.58 14.28
CA PHE A 215 -8.61 -5.81 14.38
C PHE A 215 -9.21 -6.20 13.04
N ASN A 216 -9.23 -7.51 12.74
CA ASN A 216 -10.28 -8.04 11.86
C ASN A 216 -11.64 -7.64 12.45
N PRO A 217 -12.75 -7.66 11.67
CA PRO A 217 -14.05 -7.29 12.20
C PRO A 217 -14.35 -8.00 13.53
N ILE A 218 -14.93 -7.26 14.48
CA ILE A 218 -15.28 -7.75 15.81
C ILE A 218 -16.79 -7.81 16.04
N PHE A 219 -17.57 -7.50 15.02
CA PHE A 219 -19.02 -7.44 15.08
C PHE A 219 -19.66 -8.83 14.92
N VAL A 220 -20.95 -8.93 15.27
CA VAL A 220 -21.71 -10.19 15.19
C VAL A 220 -21.64 -10.79 13.79
N SER A 221 -21.15 -12.02 13.71
CA SER A 221 -20.96 -12.74 12.44
C SER A 221 -20.82 -14.25 12.69
N PRO A 222 -21.40 -15.11 11.82
CA PRO A 222 -21.37 -16.55 11.98
C PRO A 222 -20.02 -17.20 11.62
N SER A 223 -19.10 -16.47 11.02
CA SER A 223 -17.77 -16.97 10.68
C SER A 223 -16.72 -16.61 11.74
N ASN A 224 -15.64 -17.39 11.78
CA ASN A 224 -14.50 -17.09 12.65
C ASN A 224 -13.74 -15.81 12.25
N HIS A 225 -13.71 -15.46 10.95
CA HIS A 225 -13.03 -14.27 10.44
C HIS A 225 -13.85 -12.98 10.55
N LYS A 226 -15.13 -13.07 10.82
CA LYS A 226 -16.07 -11.96 11.09
C LYS A 226 -16.24 -10.93 9.95
N TYR A 227 -15.83 -11.22 8.70
CA TYR A 227 -16.02 -10.31 7.56
C TYR A 227 -17.43 -10.31 6.99
N ASP A 228 -18.27 -11.30 7.32
CA ASP A 228 -19.67 -11.45 6.95
C ASP A 228 -20.59 -10.93 8.05
N ILE A 229 -20.40 -9.66 8.40
CA ILE A 229 -21.07 -8.98 9.50
C ILE A 229 -22.58 -8.97 9.29
N GLN A 230 -23.31 -9.40 10.32
CA GLN A 230 -24.77 -9.40 10.36
C GLN A 230 -25.35 -8.21 11.15
N ASP A 231 -24.60 -7.74 12.15
CA ASP A 231 -24.99 -6.61 12.99
C ASP A 231 -23.76 -5.75 13.28
N TYR A 232 -23.80 -4.48 12.87
CA TYR A 232 -22.73 -3.50 13.12
C TYR A 232 -22.89 -2.75 14.45
N ASP A 233 -24.04 -2.88 15.12
CA ASP A 233 -24.32 -2.15 16.36
C ASP A 233 -23.80 -2.91 17.60
N SER A 234 -23.45 -4.20 17.44
CA SER A 234 -23.04 -5.08 18.54
C SER A 234 -21.71 -5.77 18.26
N VAL A 235 -20.84 -5.79 19.28
CA VAL A 235 -19.66 -6.67 19.27
C VAL A 235 -20.12 -8.10 19.43
N ASP A 236 -19.48 -9.02 18.70
CA ASP A 236 -19.79 -10.45 18.79
C ASP A 236 -19.56 -10.93 20.23
N PRO A 237 -20.56 -11.55 20.87
CA PRO A 237 -20.48 -11.96 22.28
C PRO A 237 -19.34 -12.94 22.55
N HIS A 238 -18.98 -13.77 21.57
CA HIS A 238 -17.86 -14.71 21.69
C HIS A 238 -16.48 -14.07 21.62
N LEU A 239 -16.39 -12.77 21.23
CA LEU A 239 -15.16 -12.00 21.31
C LEU A 239 -15.10 -11.15 22.59
N GLY A 240 -16.19 -11.08 23.33
CA GLY A 240 -16.31 -10.30 24.56
C GLY A 240 -16.89 -11.11 25.69
N LYS A 241 -17.82 -10.50 26.43
CA LYS A 241 -18.52 -11.15 27.53
C LYS A 241 -19.94 -11.47 27.13
N ILE A 242 -20.31 -12.74 27.17
CA ILE A 242 -21.70 -13.17 26.95
C ILE A 242 -22.55 -12.67 28.13
N VAL A 243 -23.48 -11.75 27.86
CA VAL A 243 -24.36 -11.16 28.87
C VAL A 243 -25.71 -11.86 28.91
N ASN A 244 -26.14 -12.38 27.76
CA ASN A 244 -27.41 -13.12 27.62
C ASN A 244 -27.15 -14.28 26.65
N ASP A 245 -27.28 -15.48 27.17
CA ASP A 245 -27.16 -16.71 26.43
C ASP A 245 -28.55 -17.41 26.46
N GLY A 246 -29.34 -17.18 25.42
CA GLY A 246 -30.69 -17.66 25.32
C GLY A 246 -30.91 -18.78 24.29
N GLY A 247 -29.83 -19.18 23.60
CA GLY A 247 -29.86 -20.16 22.53
C GLY A 247 -29.51 -21.59 22.98
N GLU A 248 -29.81 -22.55 22.14
CA GLU A 248 -29.33 -23.94 22.22
C GLU A 248 -28.56 -24.27 20.95
N CYS A 249 -27.57 -25.19 21.06
CA CYS A 249 -26.87 -25.68 19.90
C CYS A 249 -27.78 -26.40 18.93
N LEU A 250 -27.55 -26.21 17.62
CA LEU A 250 -28.37 -26.81 16.57
C LEU A 250 -28.32 -28.34 16.62
N ALA A 251 -29.49 -29.00 16.50
CA ALA A 251 -29.55 -30.44 16.33
C ALA A 251 -28.87 -30.83 14.98
N PRO A 252 -28.44 -32.14 14.84
CA PRO A 252 -27.75 -32.57 13.64
C PRO A 252 -28.51 -32.39 12.31
N TRP A 253 -29.82 -32.20 12.37
CA TRP A 253 -30.69 -32.00 11.21
C TRP A 253 -31.11 -30.55 10.98
N ASP A 254 -30.76 -29.62 11.88
CA ASP A 254 -31.07 -28.22 11.74
C ASP A 254 -30.08 -27.53 10.84
N ASN A 255 -30.59 -26.73 9.92
CA ASN A 255 -29.79 -25.99 8.94
C ASN A 255 -30.02 -24.46 8.99
N ASP A 256 -30.84 -24.01 9.91
CA ASP A 256 -31.16 -22.61 10.10
C ASP A 256 -30.77 -22.16 11.50
N ASN A 257 -30.15 -21.00 11.59
CA ASN A 257 -29.85 -20.33 12.86
C ASN A 257 -31.16 -19.77 13.44
N THR A 258 -31.42 -19.97 14.71
CA THR A 258 -32.60 -19.46 15.42
C THR A 258 -32.30 -18.19 16.18
#